data_30343a6f0c98e83e7dfb927b6a6b76eb
#
_entry.id   30343a6f0c98e83e7dfb927b6a6b76eb
#
_cell.length_a   1.000
_cell.length_b   1.000
_cell.length_c   1.000
_cell.angle_alpha   90.00
_cell.angle_beta   90.00
_cell.angle_gamma   90.00
#
_symmetry.space_group_name_H-M   'P 1'
#
loop_
_entity.id
_entity.type
_entity.pdbx_description
1 polymer ?
#
loop_
_entity_poly.entity_id
_entity_poly.type
_entity_poly.pdbx_seq_one_letter_code
_entity_poly.pdbx_strand_id
1 'polypeptide(L)'
;VRVTVPGHTQRGGSPCPYDRVLCTRLGSAAAQAVMDEDYGNMIAMINGKTKRVPLGEVAGRLKTVDPDCQMIKEAKRIGISFGD
;
A
#
# COMPACT_ATOMS: atom_id res chain seq x y z
N VAL A 1 6.35 18.21 -31.39
CA VAL A 1 6.43 18.10 -29.93
C VAL A 1 5.29 17.23 -29.44
N ARG A 2 5.62 16.23 -28.66
CA ARG A 2 4.63 15.36 -28.02
C ARG A 2 4.74 15.52 -26.51
N VAL A 3 3.57 15.62 -25.87
CA VAL A 3 3.47 15.69 -24.40
C VAL A 3 2.89 14.37 -23.92
N THR A 4 3.57 13.72 -22.99
CA THR A 4 3.09 12.51 -22.35
C THR A 4 2.96 12.77 -20.85
N VAL A 5 1.78 12.45 -20.30
CA VAL A 5 1.54 12.52 -18.86
C VAL A 5 1.43 11.07 -18.37
N PRO A 6 2.53 10.50 -17.84
CA PRO A 6 2.50 9.12 -17.33
C PRO A 6 1.66 9.06 -16.05
N GLY A 7 0.61 8.24 -16.10
CA GLY A 7 -0.24 7.98 -14.93
C GLY A 7 -0.14 6.51 -14.54
N HIS A 8 -1.15 5.73 -14.85
CA HIS A 8 -1.19 4.30 -14.54
C HIS A 8 -0.04 3.51 -15.17
N THR A 9 0.55 4.00 -16.25
CA THR A 9 1.71 3.38 -16.89
C THR A 9 2.86 3.19 -15.91
N GLN A 10 3.03 4.10 -14.96
CA GLN A 10 4.09 3.97 -13.94
C GLN A 10 3.86 2.80 -12.98
N ARG A 11 2.62 2.34 -12.88
CA ARG A 11 2.22 1.24 -12.02
C ARG A 11 1.95 -0.05 -12.79
N GLY A 12 2.25 -0.06 -14.08
CA GLY A 12 1.89 -1.13 -14.99
C GLY A 12 2.14 -2.53 -14.46
N GLY A 13 1.65 -3.51 -15.19
CA GLY A 13 1.75 -4.92 -14.85
C GLY A 13 0.47 -5.50 -14.27
N SER A 14 0.36 -6.83 -14.33
CA SER A 14 -0.77 -7.56 -13.77
C SER A 14 -0.55 -7.82 -12.28
N PRO A 15 -1.61 -7.76 -11.45
CA PRO A 15 -1.49 -8.10 -10.05
C PRO A 15 -1.10 -9.57 -9.87
N CYS A 16 -0.22 -9.84 -8.92
CA CYS A 16 0.14 -11.20 -8.53
C CYS A 16 -0.93 -11.78 -7.60
N PRO A 17 -0.89 -13.11 -7.32
CA PRO A 17 -1.86 -13.73 -6.41
C PRO A 17 -1.93 -13.06 -5.03
N TYR A 18 -0.80 -12.63 -4.49
CA TYR A 18 -0.75 -11.90 -3.22
C TYR A 18 -1.58 -10.61 -3.28
N ASP A 19 -1.42 -9.82 -4.35
CA ASP A 19 -2.17 -8.58 -4.54
C ASP A 19 -3.67 -8.84 -4.59
N ARG A 20 -4.07 -9.90 -5.29
CA ARG A 20 -5.49 -10.27 -5.45
C ARG A 20 -6.13 -10.67 -4.14
N VAL A 21 -5.44 -11.49 -3.36
CA VAL A 21 -5.92 -11.91 -2.03
C VAL A 21 -5.98 -10.73 -1.09
N LEU A 22 -4.94 -9.88 -1.08
CA LEU A 22 -4.89 -8.69 -0.24
C LEU A 22 -6.07 -7.75 -0.55
N CYS A 23 -6.31 -7.46 -1.83
CA CYS A 23 -7.40 -6.58 -2.25
C CYS A 23 -8.77 -7.17 -1.90
N THR A 24 -8.94 -8.48 -2.04
CA THR A 24 -10.19 -9.16 -1.67
C THR A 24 -10.46 -9.04 -0.17
N ARG A 25 -9.44 -9.23 0.64
CA ARG A 25 -9.54 -9.11 2.09
C ARG A 25 -9.87 -7.68 2.52
N LEU A 26 -9.16 -6.70 1.96
CA LEU A 26 -9.39 -5.29 2.26
C LEU A 26 -10.79 -4.84 1.80
N GLY A 27 -11.19 -5.25 0.59
CA GLY A 27 -12.52 -4.92 0.05
C GLY A 27 -13.65 -5.54 0.86
N SER A 28 -13.51 -6.79 1.28
CA SER A 28 -14.48 -7.47 2.12
C SER A 28 -14.63 -6.76 3.47
N ALA A 29 -13.53 -6.37 4.08
CA ALA A 29 -13.54 -5.63 5.34
C ALA A 29 -14.17 -4.24 5.18
N ALA A 30 -13.92 -3.57 4.07
CA ALA A 30 -14.52 -2.27 3.76
C ALA A 30 -16.04 -2.38 3.59
N ALA A 31 -16.51 -3.42 2.88
CA ALA A 31 -17.93 -3.68 2.72
C ALA A 31 -18.61 -3.94 4.07
N GLN A 32 -17.97 -4.70 4.94
CA GLN A 32 -18.49 -4.95 6.29
C GLN A 32 -18.57 -3.65 7.11
N ALA A 33 -17.58 -2.78 6.99
CA ALA A 33 -17.60 -1.48 7.67
C ALA A 33 -18.77 -0.61 7.18
N VAL A 34 -19.09 -0.64 5.89
CA VAL A 34 -20.23 0.08 5.32
C VAL A 34 -21.54 -0.50 5.85
N MET A 35 -21.66 -1.83 5.92
CA MET A 35 -22.85 -2.50 6.47
C MET A 35 -23.04 -2.19 7.95
N ASP A 36 -21.95 -2.04 8.71
CA ASP A 36 -21.98 -1.66 10.12
C ASP A 36 -22.17 -0.15 10.32
N GLU A 37 -22.27 0.62 9.22
CA GLU A 37 -22.35 2.09 9.25
C GLU A 37 -21.16 2.74 9.99
N ASP A 38 -20.01 2.09 9.97
CA ASP A 38 -18.79 2.57 10.61
C ASP A 38 -17.94 3.35 9.59
N TYR A 39 -18.27 4.63 9.44
CA TYR A 39 -17.61 5.53 8.48
C TYR A 39 -16.45 6.29 9.11
N GLY A 40 -15.63 6.94 8.25
CA GLY A 40 -14.51 7.74 8.72
C GLY A 40 -13.28 6.93 9.10
N ASN A 41 -13.20 5.68 8.65
CA ASN A 41 -12.08 4.79 8.89
C ASN A 41 -11.40 4.35 7.60
N MET A 42 -10.12 4.03 7.71
CA MET A 42 -9.36 3.34 6.69
C MET A 42 -9.26 1.87 7.07
N ILE A 43 -9.38 0.99 6.09
CA ILE A 43 -9.11 -0.43 6.32
C ILE A 43 -7.61 -0.67 6.14
N ALA A 44 -6.98 -1.25 7.14
CA ALA A 44 -5.56 -1.54 7.15
C ALA A 44 -5.30 -3.03 7.34
N MET A 45 -4.18 -3.51 6.81
CA MET A 45 -3.70 -4.87 7.07
C MET A 45 -2.54 -4.77 8.06
N ILE A 46 -2.74 -5.29 9.25
CA ILE A 46 -1.76 -5.24 10.34
C ILE A 46 -1.58 -6.66 10.90
N ASN A 47 -0.35 -7.16 10.86
CA ASN A 47 0.00 -8.50 11.34
C ASN A 47 -0.92 -9.60 10.77
N GLY A 48 -1.21 -9.52 9.46
CA GLY A 48 -2.04 -10.50 8.77
C GLY A 48 -3.54 -10.39 9.04
N LYS A 49 -3.99 -9.36 9.74
CA LYS A 49 -5.40 -9.13 10.05
C LYS A 49 -5.86 -7.78 9.54
N THR A 50 -7.11 -7.71 9.09
CA THR A 50 -7.72 -6.43 8.72
C THR A 50 -8.10 -5.66 9.98
N LYS A 51 -7.91 -4.34 9.94
CA LYS A 51 -8.20 -3.46 11.06
C LYS A 51 -8.79 -2.15 10.55
N ARG A 52 -9.70 -1.56 11.32
CA ARG A 52 -10.26 -0.23 11.02
C ARG A 52 -9.43 0.80 11.77
N VAL A 53 -8.88 1.77 11.03
CA VAL A 53 -8.04 2.83 11.60
C VAL A 53 -8.72 4.16 11.35
N PRO A 54 -9.01 4.97 12.38
CA PRO A 54 -9.63 6.27 12.19
C PRO A 54 -8.83 7.15 11.24
N LEU A 55 -9.52 7.84 10.33
CA LEU A 55 -8.87 8.71 9.34
C LEU A 55 -8.06 9.82 10.02
N GLY A 56 -8.46 10.27 11.20
CA GLY A 56 -7.71 11.26 11.96
C GLY A 56 -6.31 10.81 12.35
N GLU A 57 -6.09 9.50 12.50
CA GLU A 57 -4.76 8.94 12.80
C GLU A 57 -3.88 8.81 11.57
N VAL A 58 -4.47 8.86 10.38
CA VAL A 58 -3.76 8.67 9.11
C VAL A 58 -3.48 10.00 8.42
N ALA A 59 -4.40 10.96 8.57
CA ALA A 59 -4.30 12.26 7.93
C ALA A 59 -3.03 13.00 8.34
N GLY A 60 -2.34 13.56 7.35
CA GLY A 60 -1.10 14.30 7.57
C GLY A 60 0.13 13.43 7.84
N ARG A 61 0.01 12.12 7.80
CA ARG A 61 1.13 11.19 7.97
C ARG A 61 1.47 10.52 6.65
N LEU A 62 2.75 10.52 6.31
CA LEU A 62 3.25 9.82 5.13
C LEU A 62 4.00 8.57 5.56
N LYS A 63 3.54 7.41 5.08
CA LYS A 63 4.25 6.17 5.29
C LYS A 63 5.40 6.08 4.29
N THR A 64 6.61 5.97 4.78
CA THR A 64 7.80 5.83 3.96
C THR A 64 8.49 4.51 4.24
N VAL A 65 9.35 4.08 3.30
CA VAL A 65 10.23 2.93 3.50
C VAL A 65 11.42 3.40 4.33
N ASP A 66 11.73 2.66 5.40
CA ASP A 66 12.91 2.93 6.20
C ASP A 66 14.17 2.62 5.38
N PRO A 67 15.05 3.62 5.11
CA PRO A 67 16.28 3.38 4.35
C PRO A 67 17.24 2.39 5.01
N ASP A 68 17.11 2.17 6.31
CA ASP A 68 17.97 1.27 7.08
C ASP A 68 17.35 -0.12 7.25
N CYS A 69 16.22 -0.41 6.61
CA CYS A 69 15.61 -1.73 6.73
C CYS A 69 16.47 -2.82 6.07
N GLN A 70 16.32 -4.03 6.55
CA GLN A 70 17.15 -5.17 6.14
C GLN A 70 17.06 -5.42 4.63
N MET A 71 15.87 -5.31 4.05
CA MET A 71 15.66 -5.54 2.62
C MET A 71 16.46 -4.56 1.75
N ILE A 72 16.53 -3.28 2.14
CA ILE A 72 17.34 -2.29 1.44
C ILE A 72 18.84 -2.63 1.52
N LYS A 73 19.30 -3.04 2.70
CA LYS A 73 20.68 -3.47 2.88
C LYS A 73 21.03 -4.69 2.03
N GLU A 74 20.14 -5.66 1.97
CA GLU A 74 20.29 -6.86 1.13
C GLU A 74 20.35 -6.49 -0.35
N ALA A 75 19.46 -5.61 -0.81
CA ALA A 75 19.44 -5.15 -2.19
C ALA A 75 20.74 -4.42 -2.57
N LYS A 76 21.28 -3.59 -1.69
CA LYS A 76 22.57 -2.92 -1.92
C LYS A 76 23.72 -3.91 -2.02
N ARG A 77 23.70 -4.99 -1.22
CA ARG A 77 24.75 -6.02 -1.29
C ARG A 77 24.82 -6.72 -2.64
N ILE A 78 23.70 -6.85 -3.34
CA ILE A 78 23.66 -7.45 -4.68
C ILE A 78 23.80 -6.42 -5.81
N GLY A 79 24.14 -5.18 -5.48
CA GLY A 79 24.48 -4.15 -6.44
C GLY A 79 23.33 -3.29 -6.94
N ILE A 80 22.16 -3.32 -6.27
CA ILE A 80 21.03 -2.46 -6.65
C ILE A 80 21.27 -1.05 -6.12
N SER A 81 21.18 -0.06 -7.02
CA SER A 81 21.31 1.36 -6.68
C SER A 81 19.96 1.94 -6.31
N PHE A 82 19.92 2.75 -5.25
CA PHE A 82 18.72 3.49 -4.82
C PHE A 82 18.83 4.98 -5.14
N GLY A 83 19.79 5.35 -6.00
CA GLY A 83 19.97 6.74 -6.39
C GLY A 83 20.74 7.58 -5.34
N ASP A 84 21.36 6.93 -4.42
CA ASP A 84 22.13 7.57 -3.33
C ASP A 84 23.64 7.48 -3.51
#